data_25bafd03c0142ee0945b1654a2e912f9
#
_entry.id   25bafd03c0142ee0945b1654a2e912f9
#
_cell.length_a   1.000
_cell.length_b   1.000
_cell.length_c   1.000
_cell.angle_alpha   90.00
_cell.angle_beta   90.00
_cell.angle_gamma   90.00
#
_symmetry.space_group_name_H-M   'P 1'
#
loop_
_entity.id
_entity.type
_entity.pdbx_description
1 polymer ?
#
loop_
_entity_poly.entity_id
_entity_poly.type
_entity_poly.pdbx_seq_one_letter_code
_entity_poly.pdbx_strand_id
1 'polypeptide(L)'
;MYFFFVCTPHYLDLIKTGKCNCQRVAGCINKEAEAEPESTLEPVRRTRIRLIVCLFIVFWHPLSQYCSDIMFSMSQELKKAASKGHEKMVTSQEEQAKITEVRGLIGPLSDKESVYCSDASISRYLRSRNWNVKKAAQMLKQSLKWRKEYKPEEIRWEEVAEEAQTGMMYKPNYHDKYGRSVLVMRPCVQKSSSTQGQIKYFVYSIEHAILNLPPHQEQMVWLVDFQGFKLSDISFKVARESAHILQEYYPKQLGLIILYNAPMIFQPFFSMVKPFLETETVNKIKFGYSNNHNTKKIMEDLFDKDNLESAFGGNGDTGVDINKYAERMKEDDNKKHSFWTQAKSISSVAQNAPSDSIRLDAVSDASNTKKIDCSRVPN
;
A
#
# COMPACT_ATOMS: atom_id res chain seq x y z
N MET A 1 -24.30 -12.23 -33.94
CA MET A 1 -25.60 -12.68 -33.53
C MET A 1 -25.55 -12.81 -32.01
N TYR A 2 -26.02 -11.77 -31.29
CA TYR A 2 -25.96 -11.64 -29.83
C TYR A 2 -27.10 -12.47 -29.22
N PHE A 3 -26.78 -13.47 -28.43
CA PHE A 3 -27.76 -14.08 -27.54
C PHE A 3 -27.68 -13.38 -26.19
N PHE A 4 -28.65 -12.51 -25.93
CA PHE A 4 -28.96 -12.02 -24.58
C PHE A 4 -29.65 -13.16 -23.80
N PHE A 5 -28.96 -13.74 -22.82
CA PHE A 5 -29.66 -14.51 -21.80
C PHE A 5 -30.28 -13.51 -20.81
N VAL A 6 -31.57 -13.35 -20.92
CA VAL A 6 -32.39 -12.66 -19.91
C VAL A 6 -32.51 -13.58 -18.71
N CYS A 7 -31.70 -13.34 -17.66
CA CYS A 7 -31.94 -13.93 -16.36
C CYS A 7 -33.24 -13.37 -15.81
N THR A 8 -34.28 -14.19 -15.72
CA THR A 8 -35.53 -13.84 -15.05
C THR A 8 -35.30 -13.59 -13.54
N PRO A 9 -36.04 -12.69 -12.88
CA PRO A 9 -35.88 -12.38 -11.46
C PRO A 9 -35.96 -13.60 -10.52
N HIS A 10 -36.62 -14.66 -10.93
CA HIS A 10 -36.75 -15.88 -10.17
C HIS A 10 -35.45 -16.69 -10.00
N TYR A 11 -34.46 -16.51 -10.88
CA TYR A 11 -33.18 -17.22 -10.82
C TYR A 11 -32.21 -16.56 -9.84
N LEU A 12 -32.32 -15.27 -9.66
CA LEU A 12 -31.49 -14.48 -8.71
C LEU A 12 -31.86 -14.79 -7.24
N ASP A 13 -33.11 -15.08 -6.96
CA ASP A 13 -33.57 -15.44 -5.60
C ASP A 13 -33.14 -16.84 -5.17
N LEU A 14 -33.04 -17.80 -6.11
CA LEU A 14 -32.53 -19.15 -5.83
C LEU A 14 -31.02 -19.17 -5.52
N ILE A 15 -30.25 -18.28 -6.12
CA ILE A 15 -28.82 -18.14 -5.83
C ILE A 15 -28.59 -17.47 -4.45
N LYS A 16 -29.42 -16.50 -4.08
CA LYS A 16 -29.35 -15.81 -2.78
C LYS A 16 -29.67 -16.68 -1.59
N THR A 17 -30.48 -17.72 -1.77
CA THR A 17 -30.94 -18.59 -0.68
C THR A 17 -30.09 -19.84 -0.46
N GLY A 18 -29.02 -20.06 -1.24
CA GLY A 18 -28.10 -21.20 -1.10
C GLY A 18 -28.74 -22.58 -1.35
N LYS A 19 -29.94 -22.63 -1.96
CA LYS A 19 -30.70 -23.89 -2.19
C LYS A 19 -30.53 -24.45 -3.61
N CYS A 20 -29.53 -23.99 -4.37
CA CYS A 20 -29.25 -24.49 -5.71
C CYS A 20 -28.35 -25.74 -5.64
N ASN A 21 -28.92 -26.91 -5.85
CA ASN A 21 -28.18 -28.18 -5.97
C ASN A 21 -27.82 -28.37 -7.45
N CYS A 22 -26.53 -28.42 -7.80
CA CYS A 22 -26.01 -28.51 -9.18
C CYS A 22 -26.58 -29.69 -10.00
N GLN A 23 -27.04 -30.78 -9.34
CA GLN A 23 -27.68 -31.91 -10.03
C GLN A 23 -29.04 -31.57 -10.66
N ARG A 24 -29.78 -30.58 -10.14
CA ARG A 24 -31.04 -30.12 -10.72
C ARG A 24 -30.88 -29.28 -11.97
N VAL A 25 -29.78 -28.51 -12.06
CA VAL A 25 -29.49 -27.69 -13.24
C VAL A 25 -29.12 -28.56 -14.45
N ALA A 26 -28.34 -29.61 -14.23
CA ALA A 26 -28.01 -30.58 -15.29
C ALA A 26 -29.25 -31.31 -15.81
N GLY A 27 -30.23 -31.59 -14.95
CA GLY A 27 -31.50 -32.21 -15.33
C GLY A 27 -32.43 -31.30 -16.14
N CYS A 28 -32.41 -29.99 -15.91
CA CYS A 28 -33.18 -29.00 -16.67
C CYS A 28 -32.60 -28.81 -18.08
N ILE A 29 -31.29 -28.77 -18.21
CA ILE A 29 -30.60 -28.59 -19.52
C ILE A 29 -30.84 -29.82 -20.43
N ASN A 30 -30.86 -31.02 -19.85
CA ASN A 30 -31.14 -32.23 -20.62
C ASN A 30 -32.62 -32.32 -21.05
N LYS A 31 -33.59 -31.83 -20.28
CA LYS A 31 -35.00 -31.82 -20.66
C LYS A 31 -35.34 -30.82 -21.78
N GLU A 32 -34.68 -29.68 -21.82
CA GLU A 32 -34.86 -28.69 -22.91
C GLU A 32 -34.16 -29.14 -24.21
N ALA A 33 -33.14 -30.00 -24.13
CA ALA A 33 -32.46 -30.56 -25.31
C ALA A 33 -33.29 -31.69 -25.99
N GLU A 34 -34.24 -32.28 -25.31
CA GLU A 34 -35.13 -33.33 -25.84
C GLU A 34 -36.43 -32.80 -26.51
N ALA A 35 -36.68 -31.46 -26.40
CA ALA A 35 -37.95 -30.87 -26.86
C ALA A 35 -37.91 -30.26 -28.28
N GLU A 36 -36.81 -30.30 -29.02
CA GLU A 36 -36.75 -29.83 -30.40
C GLU A 36 -36.67 -30.98 -31.40
N PRO A 37 -37.45 -30.93 -32.52
CA PRO A 37 -37.48 -32.02 -33.49
C PRO A 37 -36.20 -32.11 -34.30
N GLU A 38 -35.77 -33.31 -34.54
CA GLU A 38 -34.46 -33.81 -35.00
C GLU A 38 -34.04 -33.46 -36.45
N SER A 39 -34.68 -32.55 -37.15
CA SER A 39 -34.60 -32.53 -38.64
C SER A 39 -33.85 -31.40 -39.32
N THR A 40 -33.16 -30.46 -38.63
CA THR A 40 -32.60 -29.29 -39.32
C THR A 40 -31.20 -28.83 -38.97
N LEU A 41 -30.40 -29.54 -38.18
CA LEU A 41 -29.04 -29.09 -37.83
C LEU A 41 -27.95 -30.01 -38.42
N GLU A 42 -27.07 -29.43 -39.27
CA GLU A 42 -25.91 -30.13 -39.87
C GLU A 42 -24.98 -30.71 -38.76
N PRO A 43 -24.38 -31.90 -38.96
CA PRO A 43 -23.54 -32.60 -37.94
C PRO A 43 -22.36 -31.77 -37.47
N VAL A 44 -21.83 -30.86 -38.26
CA VAL A 44 -20.72 -29.98 -37.93
C VAL A 44 -21.13 -28.90 -36.90
N ARG A 45 -22.39 -28.42 -36.90
CA ARG A 45 -22.91 -27.49 -35.88
C ARG A 45 -23.13 -28.16 -34.54
N ARG A 46 -23.62 -29.40 -34.50
CA ARG A 46 -23.80 -30.19 -33.27
C ARG A 46 -22.46 -30.42 -32.54
N THR A 47 -21.41 -30.72 -33.28
CA THR A 47 -20.08 -30.95 -32.71
C THR A 47 -19.49 -29.67 -32.14
N ARG A 48 -19.65 -28.52 -32.81
CA ARG A 48 -19.19 -27.23 -32.30
C ARG A 48 -19.91 -26.75 -31.06
N ILE A 49 -21.23 -26.95 -30.98
CA ILE A 49 -22.02 -26.58 -29.80
C ILE A 49 -21.66 -27.48 -28.61
N ARG A 50 -21.50 -28.81 -28.82
CA ARG A 50 -21.03 -29.72 -27.77
C ARG A 50 -19.64 -29.38 -27.28
N LEU A 51 -18.70 -28.99 -28.15
CA LEU A 51 -17.35 -28.56 -27.77
C LEU A 51 -17.36 -27.26 -26.97
N ILE A 52 -18.21 -26.29 -27.36
CA ILE A 52 -18.37 -25.02 -26.64
C ILE A 52 -19.00 -25.26 -25.26
N VAL A 53 -20.02 -26.10 -25.15
CA VAL A 53 -20.64 -26.44 -23.87
C VAL A 53 -19.67 -27.23 -22.98
N CYS A 54 -18.91 -28.18 -23.53
CA CYS A 54 -17.88 -28.91 -22.78
C CYS A 54 -16.73 -27.96 -22.32
N LEU A 55 -16.29 -27.02 -23.16
CA LEU A 55 -15.32 -26.02 -22.78
C LEU A 55 -15.86 -25.09 -21.68
N PHE A 56 -17.15 -24.70 -21.78
CA PHE A 56 -17.81 -23.91 -20.74
C PHE A 56 -17.91 -24.67 -19.41
N ILE A 57 -18.26 -25.94 -19.43
CA ILE A 57 -18.34 -26.77 -18.22
C ILE A 57 -16.95 -27.02 -17.64
N VAL A 58 -15.95 -27.31 -18.46
CA VAL A 58 -14.57 -27.58 -18.01
C VAL A 58 -13.87 -26.34 -17.48
N PHE A 59 -14.17 -25.15 -18.02
CA PHE A 59 -13.56 -23.90 -17.55
C PHE A 59 -14.40 -23.15 -16.49
N TRP A 60 -15.72 -23.27 -16.50
CA TRP A 60 -16.61 -22.57 -15.58
C TRP A 60 -16.76 -23.28 -14.23
N HIS A 61 -16.77 -24.62 -14.22
CA HIS A 61 -16.96 -25.40 -12.99
C HIS A 61 -15.78 -25.20 -12.00
N PRO A 62 -14.51 -25.25 -12.41
CA PRO A 62 -13.41 -24.94 -11.49
C PRO A 62 -13.38 -23.48 -11.05
N LEU A 63 -13.77 -22.52 -11.93
CA LEU A 63 -13.85 -21.10 -11.56
C LEU A 63 -14.96 -20.81 -10.54
N SER A 64 -16.11 -21.45 -10.66
CA SER A 64 -17.23 -21.32 -9.71
C SER A 64 -16.90 -21.92 -8.33
N GLN A 65 -16.26 -23.09 -8.31
CA GLN A 65 -15.79 -23.73 -7.08
C GLN A 65 -14.67 -22.91 -6.43
N TYR A 66 -13.73 -22.41 -7.23
CA TYR A 66 -12.66 -21.56 -6.79
C TYR A 66 -13.15 -20.21 -6.20
N CYS A 67 -14.19 -19.59 -6.79
CA CYS A 67 -14.85 -18.42 -6.22
C CYS A 67 -15.58 -18.73 -4.90
N SER A 68 -16.22 -19.88 -4.77
CA SER A 68 -16.88 -20.33 -3.55
C SER A 68 -15.87 -20.59 -2.43
N ASP A 69 -14.77 -21.25 -2.75
CA ASP A 69 -13.69 -21.56 -1.80
C ASP A 69 -12.95 -20.29 -1.35
N ILE A 70 -12.77 -19.32 -2.26
CA ILE A 70 -12.22 -17.99 -1.91
C ILE A 70 -13.17 -17.23 -1.00
N MET A 71 -14.48 -17.21 -1.28
CA MET A 71 -15.47 -16.55 -0.43
C MET A 71 -15.56 -17.20 0.95
N PHE A 72 -15.49 -18.53 1.02
CA PHE A 72 -15.46 -19.27 2.28
C PHE A 72 -14.17 -19.04 3.05
N SER A 73 -13.02 -19.08 2.39
CA SER A 73 -11.71 -18.76 2.98
C SER A 73 -11.64 -17.31 3.48
N MET A 74 -12.18 -16.34 2.71
CA MET A 74 -12.27 -14.93 3.15
C MET A 74 -13.16 -14.77 4.38
N SER A 75 -14.26 -15.52 4.49
CA SER A 75 -15.13 -15.46 5.67
C SER A 75 -14.47 -16.06 6.93
N GLN A 76 -13.67 -17.09 6.77
CA GLN A 76 -12.88 -17.73 7.85
C GLN A 76 -11.71 -16.83 8.27
N GLU A 77 -11.02 -16.21 7.30
CA GLU A 77 -9.93 -15.24 7.55
C GLU A 77 -10.45 -13.97 8.23
N LEU A 78 -11.62 -13.46 7.85
CA LEU A 78 -12.28 -12.32 8.51
C LEU A 78 -12.67 -12.66 9.97
N LYS A 79 -13.15 -13.87 10.24
CA LYS A 79 -13.42 -14.34 11.61
C LYS A 79 -12.14 -14.50 12.43
N LYS A 80 -11.05 -14.97 11.82
CA LYS A 80 -9.73 -15.11 12.44
C LYS A 80 -9.05 -13.76 12.67
N ALA A 81 -9.23 -12.78 11.77
CA ALA A 81 -8.74 -11.42 11.91
C ALA A 81 -9.49 -10.66 13.02
N ALA A 82 -10.80 -10.83 13.13
CA ALA A 82 -11.61 -10.26 14.21
C ALA A 82 -11.23 -10.79 15.60
N SER A 83 -10.73 -12.04 15.69
CA SER A 83 -10.27 -12.63 16.96
C SER A 83 -8.81 -12.34 17.29
N LYS A 84 -7.98 -11.83 16.37
CA LYS A 84 -6.56 -11.48 16.58
C LYS A 84 -6.26 -10.00 16.61
N GLY A 85 -7.26 -9.13 16.44
CA GLY A 85 -7.11 -7.69 16.29
C GLY A 85 -6.96 -6.92 17.60
N HIS A 86 -6.50 -7.49 18.71
CA HIS A 86 -5.97 -6.71 19.83
C HIS A 86 -4.50 -6.43 19.55
N GLU A 87 -4.24 -5.33 18.83
CA GLU A 87 -2.92 -4.70 18.87
C GLU A 87 -2.67 -4.36 20.35
N LYS A 88 -1.69 -5.05 20.95
CA LYS A 88 -1.37 -4.87 22.37
C LYS A 88 -0.98 -3.40 22.56
N MET A 89 -1.83 -2.62 23.22
CA MET A 89 -1.49 -1.27 23.61
C MET A 89 -0.33 -1.34 24.59
N VAL A 90 0.85 -0.94 24.13
CA VAL A 90 2.08 -0.86 24.91
C VAL A 90 2.12 0.52 25.54
N THR A 91 2.44 0.61 26.82
CA THR A 91 2.61 1.90 27.50
C THR A 91 3.83 2.63 26.92
N SER A 92 3.86 3.96 27.00
CA SER A 92 5.00 4.76 26.52
C SER A 92 6.33 4.33 27.17
N GLN A 93 6.32 3.96 28.45
CA GLN A 93 7.51 3.45 29.16
C GLN A 93 7.96 2.07 28.66
N GLU A 94 7.02 1.15 28.41
CA GLU A 94 7.32 -0.17 27.84
C GLU A 94 7.85 -0.05 26.41
N GLU A 95 7.31 0.87 25.63
CA GLU A 95 7.80 1.17 24.28
C GLU A 95 9.25 1.65 24.33
N GLN A 96 9.57 2.62 25.17
CA GLN A 96 10.93 3.16 25.30
C GLN A 96 11.92 2.11 25.80
N ALA A 97 11.52 1.25 26.72
CA ALA A 97 12.34 0.12 27.17
C ALA A 97 12.66 -0.84 26.00
N LYS A 98 11.66 -1.19 25.19
CA LYS A 98 11.87 -2.05 24.02
C LYS A 98 12.71 -1.38 22.92
N ILE A 99 12.57 -0.07 22.71
CA ILE A 99 13.43 0.68 21.79
C ILE A 99 14.88 0.59 22.26
N THR A 100 15.15 0.80 23.54
CA THR A 100 16.49 0.71 24.13
C THR A 100 17.06 -0.70 23.97
N GLU A 101 16.26 -1.74 24.19
CA GLU A 101 16.69 -3.13 24.00
C GLU A 101 17.03 -3.43 22.53
N VAL A 102 16.22 -2.94 21.58
CA VAL A 102 16.53 -3.06 20.14
C VAL A 102 17.85 -2.36 19.82
N ARG A 103 18.10 -1.15 20.35
CA ARG A 103 19.38 -0.43 20.14
C ARG A 103 20.56 -1.25 20.66
N GLY A 104 20.45 -1.88 21.82
CA GLY A 104 21.49 -2.77 22.33
C GLY A 104 21.75 -3.98 21.43
N LEU A 105 20.69 -4.54 20.85
CA LEU A 105 20.80 -5.71 19.97
C LEU A 105 21.36 -5.38 18.57
N ILE A 106 21.09 -4.20 18.01
CA ILE A 106 21.63 -3.83 16.69
C ILE A 106 23.11 -3.50 16.72
N GLY A 107 23.61 -3.06 17.89
CA GLY A 107 25.03 -2.73 18.12
C GLY A 107 25.39 -1.31 17.65
N PRO A 108 26.70 -1.02 17.49
CA PRO A 108 27.18 0.30 17.09
C PRO A 108 26.72 0.63 15.68
N LEU A 109 26.33 1.88 15.47
CA LEU A 109 25.79 2.42 14.23
C LEU A 109 26.73 3.49 13.65
N SER A 110 26.87 3.55 12.35
CA SER A 110 27.47 4.71 11.68
C SER A 110 26.52 5.93 11.78
N ASP A 111 27.02 7.12 11.47
CA ASP A 111 26.23 8.36 11.51
C ASP A 111 24.94 8.25 10.69
N LYS A 112 25.02 7.74 9.46
CA LYS A 112 23.85 7.52 8.60
C LYS A 112 22.86 6.54 9.22
N GLU A 113 23.35 5.43 9.78
CA GLU A 113 22.51 4.44 10.42
C GLU A 113 21.83 4.99 11.68
N SER A 114 22.54 5.85 12.43
CA SER A 114 22.01 6.51 13.62
C SER A 114 20.84 7.42 13.29
N VAL A 115 20.92 8.17 12.18
CA VAL A 115 19.83 9.00 11.66
C VAL A 115 18.62 8.14 11.28
N TYR A 116 18.84 7.03 10.57
CA TYR A 116 17.78 6.11 10.20
C TYR A 116 17.11 5.46 11.42
N CYS A 117 17.89 5.10 12.42
CA CYS A 117 17.45 4.41 13.63
C CYS A 117 16.90 5.38 14.70
N SER A 118 16.11 6.39 14.32
CA SER A 118 15.35 7.20 15.28
C SER A 118 14.39 6.33 16.10
N ASP A 119 13.93 6.81 17.27
CA ASP A 119 12.96 6.09 18.10
C ASP A 119 11.68 5.77 17.33
N ALA A 120 11.16 6.72 16.55
CA ALA A 120 10.01 6.50 15.68
C ALA A 120 10.26 5.39 14.67
N SER A 121 11.47 5.34 14.06
CA SER A 121 11.84 4.27 13.13
C SER A 121 11.87 2.92 13.83
N ILE A 122 12.57 2.79 14.98
CA ILE A 122 12.64 1.53 15.73
C ILE A 122 11.25 1.08 16.17
N SER A 123 10.39 2.00 16.60
CA SER A 123 9.00 1.71 16.95
C SER A 123 8.21 1.10 15.77
N ARG A 124 8.42 1.57 14.54
CA ARG A 124 7.80 0.96 13.34
C ARG A 124 8.21 -0.51 13.17
N TYR A 125 9.49 -0.84 13.36
CA TYR A 125 9.97 -2.23 13.32
C TYR A 125 9.37 -3.07 14.45
N LEU A 126 9.29 -2.54 15.67
CA LEU A 126 8.65 -3.19 16.81
C LEU A 126 7.16 -3.47 16.51
N ARG A 127 6.41 -2.48 16.06
CA ARG A 127 4.99 -2.62 15.67
C ARG A 127 4.82 -3.64 14.54
N SER A 128 5.73 -3.68 13.57
CA SER A 128 5.65 -4.64 12.45
C SER A 128 5.91 -6.08 12.88
N ARG A 129 6.55 -6.29 14.01
CA ARG A 129 6.85 -7.62 14.58
C ARG A 129 6.13 -7.87 15.91
N ASN A 130 4.95 -7.23 16.09
CA ASN A 130 4.08 -7.39 17.27
C ASN A 130 4.86 -7.19 18.58
N TRP A 131 5.69 -6.17 18.64
CA TRP A 131 6.52 -5.81 19.80
C TRP A 131 7.54 -6.87 20.23
N ASN A 132 7.87 -7.80 19.35
CA ASN A 132 8.94 -8.77 19.58
C ASN A 132 10.30 -8.16 19.26
N VAL A 133 11.05 -7.83 20.31
CA VAL A 133 12.33 -7.12 20.25
C VAL A 133 13.36 -7.85 19.36
N LYS A 134 13.52 -9.18 19.53
CA LYS A 134 14.50 -9.96 18.78
C LYS A 134 14.18 -9.96 17.27
N LYS A 135 12.90 -10.17 16.92
CA LYS A 135 12.45 -10.15 15.52
C LYS A 135 12.56 -8.76 14.91
N ALA A 136 12.23 -7.71 15.68
CA ALA A 136 12.36 -6.32 15.24
C ALA A 136 13.83 -5.95 14.99
N ALA A 137 14.73 -6.29 15.93
CA ALA A 137 16.16 -6.05 15.76
C ALA A 137 16.76 -6.81 14.56
N GLN A 138 16.33 -8.05 14.34
CA GLN A 138 16.76 -8.82 13.16
C GLN A 138 16.31 -8.17 11.86
N MET A 139 15.05 -7.76 11.77
CA MET A 139 14.50 -7.07 10.58
C MET A 139 15.21 -5.74 10.34
N LEU A 140 15.44 -4.94 11.39
CA LEU A 140 16.15 -3.68 11.29
C LEU A 140 17.59 -3.87 10.80
N LYS A 141 18.32 -4.89 11.30
CA LYS A 141 19.66 -5.23 10.81
C LYS A 141 19.65 -5.58 9.31
N GLN A 142 18.66 -6.33 8.85
CA GLN A 142 18.51 -6.65 7.42
C GLN A 142 18.26 -5.39 6.60
N SER A 143 17.41 -4.48 7.08
CA SER A 143 17.14 -3.20 6.41
C SER A 143 18.38 -2.30 6.38
N LEU A 144 19.17 -2.22 7.45
CA LEU A 144 20.43 -1.48 7.49
C LEU A 144 21.45 -2.04 6.50
N LYS A 145 21.57 -3.37 6.43
CA LYS A 145 22.44 -4.04 5.45
C LYS A 145 21.98 -3.70 4.02
N TRP A 146 20.70 -3.84 3.73
CA TRP A 146 20.15 -3.50 2.42
C TRP A 146 20.38 -2.02 2.07
N ARG A 147 20.13 -1.08 2.99
CA ARG A 147 20.39 0.34 2.77
C ARG A 147 21.85 0.63 2.46
N LYS A 148 22.78 -0.03 3.16
CA LYS A 148 24.22 0.11 2.90
C LYS A 148 24.62 -0.36 1.50
N GLU A 149 23.99 -1.43 0.99
CA GLU A 149 24.26 -2.00 -0.33
C GLU A 149 23.51 -1.26 -1.44
N TYR A 150 22.23 -1.02 -1.26
CA TYR A 150 21.33 -0.42 -2.26
C TYR A 150 21.42 1.11 -2.34
N LYS A 151 21.70 1.77 -1.20
CA LYS A 151 21.85 3.22 -1.04
C LYS A 151 20.64 4.02 -1.53
N PRO A 152 19.43 3.74 -1.06
CA PRO A 152 18.21 4.36 -1.55
C PRO A 152 18.20 5.89 -1.36
N GLU A 153 18.86 6.40 -0.34
CA GLU A 153 19.00 7.82 -0.08
C GLU A 153 19.94 8.56 -1.08
N GLU A 154 20.79 7.81 -1.80
CA GLU A 154 21.73 8.36 -2.79
C GLU A 154 21.15 8.42 -4.20
N ILE A 155 20.07 7.72 -4.49
CA ILE A 155 19.40 7.72 -5.80
C ILE A 155 18.95 9.14 -6.15
N ARG A 156 19.28 9.60 -7.37
CA ARG A 156 18.98 10.93 -7.90
C ARG A 156 18.00 10.85 -9.07
N TRP A 157 17.36 11.98 -9.35
CA TRP A 157 16.45 12.12 -10.48
C TRP A 157 17.02 11.62 -11.80
N GLU A 158 18.28 11.96 -12.08
CA GLU A 158 18.97 11.63 -13.32
C GLU A 158 19.04 10.11 -13.55
N GLU A 159 19.06 9.32 -12.48
CA GLU A 159 19.13 7.85 -12.54
C GLU A 159 17.77 7.18 -12.81
N VAL A 160 16.68 7.91 -12.66
CA VAL A 160 15.30 7.40 -12.75
C VAL A 160 14.42 8.21 -13.70
N ALA A 161 14.97 9.22 -14.35
CA ALA A 161 14.25 10.15 -15.22
C ALA A 161 13.55 9.44 -16.39
N GLU A 162 14.15 8.37 -16.94
CA GLU A 162 13.57 7.58 -18.03
C GLU A 162 12.26 6.92 -17.59
N GLU A 163 12.25 6.27 -16.43
CA GLU A 163 11.06 5.65 -15.86
C GLU A 163 10.03 6.70 -15.45
N ALA A 164 10.47 7.79 -14.85
CA ALA A 164 9.60 8.88 -14.43
C ALA A 164 8.87 9.55 -15.59
N GLN A 165 9.53 9.70 -16.75
CA GLN A 165 8.95 10.27 -17.97
C GLN A 165 7.77 9.45 -18.52
N THR A 166 7.66 8.18 -18.17
CA THR A 166 6.51 7.35 -18.54
C THR A 166 5.21 7.85 -17.91
N GLY A 167 5.28 8.57 -16.78
CA GLY A 167 4.11 8.96 -15.99
C GLY A 167 3.43 7.78 -15.28
N MET A 168 4.07 6.60 -15.28
CA MET A 168 3.52 5.39 -14.64
C MET A 168 3.35 5.55 -13.14
N MET A 169 4.25 6.28 -12.50
CA MET A 169 4.19 6.57 -11.06
C MET A 169 4.70 7.98 -10.81
N TYR A 170 4.06 8.70 -9.89
CA TYR A 170 4.51 10.02 -9.46
C TYR A 170 3.93 10.37 -8.09
N LYS A 171 4.58 11.30 -7.41
CA LYS A 171 4.13 11.93 -6.17
C LYS A 171 3.47 13.28 -6.53
N PRO A 172 2.14 13.43 -6.41
CA PRO A 172 1.49 14.72 -6.60
C PRO A 172 1.91 15.74 -5.54
N ASN A 173 1.46 16.99 -5.68
CA ASN A 173 1.81 18.07 -4.76
C ASN A 173 0.77 18.27 -3.66
N TYR A 174 0.10 17.19 -3.26
CA TYR A 174 -0.88 17.23 -2.17
C TYR A 174 -0.75 16.00 -1.27
N HIS A 175 -1.29 16.11 -0.07
CA HIS A 175 -1.47 15.04 0.88
C HIS A 175 -2.95 14.70 1.00
N ASP A 176 -3.25 13.55 1.56
CA ASP A 176 -4.63 13.30 1.98
C ASP A 176 -4.98 14.13 3.25
N LYS A 177 -6.25 14.10 3.66
CA LYS A 177 -6.73 14.85 4.83
C LYS A 177 -6.10 14.42 6.17
N TYR A 178 -5.40 13.30 6.19
CA TYR A 178 -4.63 12.81 7.35
C TYR A 178 -3.15 13.17 7.27
N GLY A 179 -2.74 13.95 6.27
CA GLY A 179 -1.35 14.35 6.05
C GLY A 179 -0.47 13.26 5.46
N ARG A 180 -1.04 12.16 4.93
CA ARG A 180 -0.27 11.11 4.30
C ARG A 180 0.16 11.54 2.90
N SER A 181 1.43 11.30 2.55
CA SER A 181 1.92 11.50 1.18
C SER A 181 1.20 10.58 0.20
N VAL A 182 0.85 11.11 -0.96
CA VAL A 182 0.15 10.36 -2.01
C VAL A 182 1.16 9.89 -3.06
N LEU A 183 1.04 8.64 -3.50
CA LEU A 183 1.69 8.11 -4.70
C LEU A 183 0.61 7.68 -5.68
N VAL A 184 0.62 8.25 -6.87
CA VAL A 184 -0.27 7.86 -7.97
C VAL A 184 0.46 6.87 -8.86
N MET A 185 -0.22 5.78 -9.22
CA MET A 185 0.29 4.74 -10.11
C MET A 185 -0.68 4.50 -11.25
N ARG A 186 -0.16 4.44 -12.49
CA ARG A 186 -0.91 4.20 -13.72
C ARG A 186 -0.28 3.09 -14.53
N PRO A 187 -0.62 1.83 -14.26
CA PRO A 187 0.01 0.69 -14.93
C PRO A 187 -0.10 0.73 -16.45
N CYS A 188 -1.20 1.32 -16.99
CA CYS A 188 -1.49 1.35 -18.43
C CYS A 188 -0.57 2.24 -19.28
N VAL A 189 0.16 3.17 -18.67
CA VAL A 189 1.07 4.09 -19.40
C VAL A 189 2.49 3.58 -19.50
N GLN A 190 2.77 2.40 -18.91
CA GLN A 190 4.09 1.83 -18.93
C GLN A 190 4.51 1.40 -20.34
N LYS A 191 5.55 2.04 -20.88
CA LYS A 191 6.30 1.57 -22.04
C LYS A 191 7.63 1.00 -21.56
N SER A 192 7.91 -0.22 -21.92
CA SER A 192 9.01 -1.09 -21.54
C SER A 192 10.26 -0.41 -20.96
N SER A 193 10.32 -0.25 -19.67
CA SER A 193 11.56 0.01 -18.95
C SER A 193 12.11 -1.30 -18.36
N SER A 194 13.37 -1.31 -18.00
CA SER A 194 13.96 -2.50 -17.38
C SER A 194 13.30 -2.78 -16.03
N THR A 195 13.15 -4.05 -15.65
CA THR A 195 12.69 -4.41 -14.30
C THR A 195 13.49 -3.68 -13.22
N GLN A 196 14.81 -3.57 -13.40
CA GLN A 196 15.71 -2.90 -12.45
C GLN A 196 15.43 -1.39 -12.38
N GLY A 197 15.21 -0.73 -13.52
CA GLY A 197 14.82 0.69 -13.58
C GLY A 197 13.51 0.95 -12.85
N GLN A 198 12.48 0.12 -13.11
CA GLN A 198 11.18 0.23 -12.44
C GLN A 198 11.31 0.08 -10.91
N ILE A 199 12.09 -0.88 -10.43
CA ILE A 199 12.34 -1.08 -9.00
C ILE A 199 13.13 0.09 -8.41
N LYS A 200 14.13 0.61 -9.13
CA LYS A 200 14.90 1.79 -8.69
C LYS A 200 13.97 3.00 -8.56
N TYR A 201 13.13 3.25 -9.56
CA TYR A 201 12.17 4.35 -9.52
C TYR A 201 11.10 4.17 -8.42
N PHE A 202 10.65 2.95 -8.19
CA PHE A 202 9.75 2.64 -7.07
C PHE A 202 10.38 3.00 -5.72
N VAL A 203 11.62 2.58 -5.47
CA VAL A 203 12.35 2.91 -4.23
C VAL A 203 12.56 4.42 -4.10
N TYR A 204 12.99 5.09 -5.17
CA TYR A 204 13.14 6.54 -5.24
C TYR A 204 11.84 7.25 -4.84
N SER A 205 10.72 6.82 -5.40
CA SER A 205 9.40 7.42 -5.13
C SER A 205 8.96 7.24 -3.68
N ILE A 206 9.24 6.07 -3.07
CA ILE A 206 8.98 5.83 -1.64
C ILE A 206 9.83 6.73 -0.77
N GLU A 207 11.14 6.83 -1.01
CA GLU A 207 12.04 7.70 -0.24
C GLU A 207 11.57 9.16 -0.27
N HIS A 208 11.13 9.64 -1.44
CA HIS A 208 10.57 10.99 -1.58
C HIS A 208 9.19 11.16 -0.94
N ALA A 209 8.36 10.14 -0.94
CA ALA A 209 7.08 10.18 -0.22
C ALA A 209 7.31 10.29 1.28
N ILE A 210 8.30 9.57 1.82
CA ILE A 210 8.67 9.60 3.24
C ILE A 210 9.31 10.94 3.63
N LEU A 211 10.22 11.46 2.81
CA LEU A 211 10.90 12.74 3.04
C LEU A 211 9.91 13.92 3.18
N ASN A 212 8.79 13.84 2.48
CA ASN A 212 7.78 14.91 2.44
C ASN A 212 6.61 14.68 3.40
N LEU A 213 6.72 13.73 4.35
CA LEU A 213 5.71 13.55 5.38
C LEU A 213 5.78 14.69 6.41
N PRO A 214 4.64 15.25 6.82
CA PRO A 214 4.62 16.22 7.91
C PRO A 214 5.01 15.55 9.24
N PRO A 215 5.42 16.36 10.25
CA PRO A 215 5.72 15.83 11.58
C PRO A 215 4.58 14.93 12.12
N HIS A 216 4.95 13.84 12.77
CA HIS A 216 4.04 12.84 13.35
C HIS A 216 3.25 11.99 12.35
N GLN A 217 3.44 12.18 11.04
CA GLN A 217 2.89 11.27 10.03
C GLN A 217 3.99 10.31 9.56
N GLU A 218 3.65 9.02 9.47
CA GLU A 218 4.59 7.97 9.07
C GLU A 218 4.15 7.23 7.80
N GLN A 219 2.94 7.50 7.32
CA GLN A 219 2.30 6.68 6.30
C GLN A 219 2.10 7.42 4.98
N MET A 220 2.06 6.64 3.92
CA MET A 220 1.68 7.07 2.58
C MET A 220 0.41 6.37 2.11
N VAL A 221 -0.25 6.94 1.11
CA VAL A 221 -1.42 6.38 0.41
C VAL A 221 -1.07 6.17 -1.05
N TRP A 222 -1.45 5.04 -1.61
CA TRP A 222 -1.30 4.76 -3.02
C TRP A 222 -2.65 4.80 -3.73
N LEU A 223 -2.74 5.59 -4.78
CA LEU A 223 -3.87 5.64 -5.71
C LEU A 223 -3.45 4.96 -7.01
N VAL A 224 -4.05 3.82 -7.31
CA VAL A 224 -3.74 3.05 -8.53
C VAL A 224 -4.89 3.23 -9.52
N ASP A 225 -4.65 3.95 -10.60
CA ASP A 225 -5.60 4.20 -11.67
C ASP A 225 -5.51 3.11 -12.74
N PHE A 226 -6.59 2.34 -12.89
CA PHE A 226 -6.69 1.27 -13.87
C PHE A 226 -7.34 1.71 -15.20
N GLN A 227 -7.50 3.00 -15.45
CA GLN A 227 -8.03 3.47 -16.72
C GLN A 227 -7.16 3.00 -17.90
N GLY A 228 -7.76 2.30 -18.87
CA GLY A 228 -7.04 1.78 -20.04
C GLY A 228 -6.15 0.55 -19.78
N PHE A 229 -6.22 -0.06 -18.60
CA PHE A 229 -5.41 -1.20 -18.18
C PHE A 229 -5.55 -2.41 -19.12
N LYS A 230 -4.42 -3.03 -19.44
CA LYS A 230 -4.30 -4.34 -20.08
C LYS A 230 -3.45 -5.27 -19.22
N LEU A 231 -3.70 -6.57 -19.26
CA LEU A 231 -2.96 -7.53 -18.46
C LEU A 231 -1.45 -7.57 -18.80
N SER A 232 -1.10 -7.17 -20.03
CA SER A 232 0.31 -7.01 -20.46
C SER A 232 1.05 -5.87 -19.76
N ASP A 233 0.32 -4.95 -19.13
CA ASP A 233 0.90 -3.73 -18.57
C ASP A 233 1.51 -3.95 -17.17
N ILE A 234 1.31 -5.12 -16.57
CA ILE A 234 1.87 -5.46 -15.26
C ILE A 234 2.83 -6.64 -15.35
N SER A 235 4.01 -6.45 -14.79
CA SER A 235 4.99 -7.52 -14.57
C SER A 235 4.80 -8.14 -13.18
N PHE A 236 4.51 -9.45 -13.14
CA PHE A 236 4.47 -10.20 -11.87
C PHE A 236 5.79 -10.11 -11.10
N LYS A 237 6.92 -10.11 -11.81
CA LYS A 237 8.26 -9.99 -11.22
C LYS A 237 8.41 -8.64 -10.51
N VAL A 238 8.04 -7.54 -11.17
CA VAL A 238 8.09 -6.19 -10.57
C VAL A 238 7.16 -6.09 -9.37
N ALA A 239 5.91 -6.56 -9.49
CA ALA A 239 4.95 -6.49 -8.39
C ALA A 239 5.41 -7.29 -7.14
N ARG A 240 5.96 -8.50 -7.34
CA ARG A 240 6.50 -9.33 -6.25
C ARG A 240 7.71 -8.66 -5.58
N GLU A 241 8.63 -8.13 -6.36
CA GLU A 241 9.83 -7.46 -5.86
C GLU A 241 9.48 -6.18 -5.10
N SER A 242 8.57 -5.38 -5.65
CA SER A 242 8.06 -4.17 -4.97
C SER A 242 7.37 -4.49 -3.65
N ALA A 243 6.58 -5.57 -3.61
CA ALA A 243 5.94 -6.04 -2.38
C ALA A 243 6.97 -6.48 -1.33
N HIS A 244 8.00 -7.23 -1.74
CA HIS A 244 9.10 -7.63 -0.88
C HIS A 244 9.84 -6.43 -0.28
N ILE A 245 10.25 -5.48 -1.12
CA ILE A 245 10.95 -4.25 -0.69
C ILE A 245 10.11 -3.47 0.31
N LEU A 246 8.82 -3.26 0.00
CA LEU A 246 7.92 -2.52 0.86
C LEU A 246 7.77 -3.18 2.25
N GLN A 247 7.60 -4.48 2.29
CA GLN A 247 7.36 -5.21 3.55
C GLN A 247 8.60 -5.37 4.40
N GLU A 248 9.75 -5.63 3.79
CA GLU A 248 11.00 -5.90 4.52
C GLU A 248 11.76 -4.63 4.90
N TYR A 249 11.72 -3.58 4.07
CA TYR A 249 12.58 -2.40 4.26
C TYR A 249 11.81 -1.12 4.60
N TYR A 250 10.48 -1.09 4.40
CA TYR A 250 9.61 0.05 4.72
C TYR A 250 8.42 -0.33 5.60
N PRO A 251 8.66 -0.99 6.75
CA PRO A 251 7.59 -1.49 7.60
C PRO A 251 6.69 -0.36 8.10
N LYS A 252 5.36 -0.61 8.12
CA LYS A 252 4.32 0.30 8.62
C LYS A 252 4.17 1.64 7.87
N GLN A 253 4.93 1.87 6.79
CA GLN A 253 4.85 3.13 6.03
C GLN A 253 3.72 3.15 4.98
N LEU A 254 3.19 2.00 4.60
CA LEU A 254 1.97 1.94 3.81
C LEU A 254 0.74 2.09 4.71
N GLY A 255 -0.09 3.11 4.48
CA GLY A 255 -1.35 3.34 5.19
C GLY A 255 -2.55 2.75 4.44
N LEU A 256 -2.64 2.97 3.13
CA LEU A 256 -3.78 2.58 2.30
C LEU A 256 -3.36 2.44 0.84
N ILE A 257 -3.95 1.47 0.14
CA ILE A 257 -3.91 1.36 -1.33
C ILE A 257 -5.34 1.39 -1.83
N ILE A 258 -5.64 2.27 -2.78
CA ILE A 258 -6.92 2.30 -3.50
C ILE A 258 -6.69 1.86 -4.93
N LEU A 259 -7.22 0.69 -5.29
CA LEU A 259 -7.24 0.16 -6.65
C LEU A 259 -8.50 0.71 -7.33
N TYR A 260 -8.33 1.80 -8.08
CA TYR A 260 -9.45 2.57 -8.64
C TYR A 260 -9.81 2.07 -10.04
N ASN A 261 -11.07 1.69 -10.24
CA ASN A 261 -11.61 1.10 -11.47
C ASN A 261 -10.86 -0.16 -11.94
N ALA A 262 -10.36 -0.97 -11.01
CA ALA A 262 -9.69 -2.23 -11.35
C ALA A 262 -10.63 -3.17 -12.11
N PRO A 263 -10.30 -3.56 -13.36
CA PRO A 263 -11.17 -4.42 -14.16
C PRO A 263 -11.12 -5.87 -13.64
N MET A 264 -12.15 -6.66 -13.96
CA MET A 264 -12.22 -8.06 -13.51
C MET A 264 -11.03 -8.90 -13.97
N ILE A 265 -10.43 -8.56 -15.12
CA ILE A 265 -9.24 -9.23 -15.64
C ILE A 265 -8.01 -9.07 -14.71
N PHE A 266 -8.02 -8.10 -13.81
CA PHE A 266 -6.98 -7.91 -12.79
C PHE A 266 -7.07 -8.93 -11.64
N GLN A 267 -8.23 -9.54 -11.39
CA GLN A 267 -8.44 -10.45 -10.26
C GLN A 267 -7.50 -11.67 -10.24
N PRO A 268 -7.27 -12.39 -11.36
CA PRO A 268 -6.30 -13.48 -11.40
C PRO A 268 -4.89 -13.03 -11.06
N PHE A 269 -4.47 -11.87 -11.57
CA PHE A 269 -3.16 -11.29 -11.24
C PHE A 269 -3.05 -10.99 -9.75
N PHE A 270 -4.05 -10.33 -9.16
CA PHE A 270 -4.06 -10.02 -7.72
C PHE A 270 -4.02 -11.31 -6.87
N SER A 271 -4.72 -12.36 -7.28
CA SER A 271 -4.70 -13.66 -6.61
C SER A 271 -3.31 -14.31 -6.63
N MET A 272 -2.54 -14.13 -7.70
CA MET A 272 -1.15 -14.59 -7.79
C MET A 272 -0.18 -13.80 -6.90
N VAL A 273 -0.43 -12.49 -6.71
CA VAL A 273 0.42 -11.62 -5.89
C VAL A 273 0.10 -11.74 -4.41
N LYS A 274 -1.18 -11.94 -4.07
CA LYS A 274 -1.68 -11.95 -2.68
C LYS A 274 -0.89 -12.87 -1.72
N PRO A 275 -0.44 -14.09 -2.09
CA PRO A 275 0.36 -14.94 -1.19
C PRO A 275 1.71 -14.35 -0.77
N PHE A 276 2.22 -13.35 -1.50
CA PHE A 276 3.48 -12.65 -1.19
C PHE A 276 3.26 -11.41 -0.32
N LEU A 277 1.99 -11.08 0.02
CA LEU A 277 1.62 -9.95 0.86
C LEU A 277 1.35 -10.42 2.28
N GLU A 278 1.86 -9.69 3.26
CA GLU A 278 1.44 -9.86 4.66
C GLU A 278 -0.06 -9.52 4.80
N THR A 279 -0.75 -10.22 5.71
CA THR A 279 -2.19 -10.02 5.97
C THR A 279 -2.51 -8.54 6.25
N GLU A 280 -1.66 -7.84 6.97
CA GLU A 280 -1.83 -6.41 7.24
C GLU A 280 -1.82 -5.59 5.94
N THR A 281 -0.90 -5.88 5.01
CA THR A 281 -0.85 -5.22 3.70
C THR A 281 -2.10 -5.48 2.88
N VAL A 282 -2.59 -6.73 2.86
CA VAL A 282 -3.84 -7.09 2.16
C VAL A 282 -5.04 -6.29 2.72
N ASN A 283 -5.11 -6.10 4.03
CA ASN A 283 -6.20 -5.36 4.68
C ASN A 283 -6.20 -3.86 4.33
N LYS A 284 -5.06 -3.31 3.92
CA LYS A 284 -4.90 -1.93 3.47
C LYS A 284 -5.29 -1.72 2.01
N ILE A 285 -5.58 -2.78 1.25
CA ILE A 285 -5.99 -2.69 -0.15
C ILE A 285 -7.51 -2.54 -0.23
N LYS A 286 -7.97 -1.48 -0.90
CA LYS A 286 -9.38 -1.21 -1.16
C LYS A 286 -9.62 -1.13 -2.67
N PHE A 287 -10.68 -1.77 -3.12
CA PHE A 287 -11.18 -1.62 -4.49
C PHE A 287 -12.18 -0.47 -4.52
N GLY A 288 -11.94 0.50 -5.39
CA GLY A 288 -12.80 1.65 -5.61
C GLY A 288 -13.31 1.69 -7.05
N TYR A 289 -14.57 2.11 -7.24
CA TYR A 289 -15.19 2.23 -8.56
C TYR A 289 -15.89 3.57 -8.69
N SER A 290 -15.68 4.27 -9.79
CA SER A 290 -16.21 5.62 -10.03
C SER A 290 -17.74 5.70 -10.01
N ASN A 291 -18.44 4.61 -10.37
CA ASN A 291 -19.90 4.50 -10.35
C ASN A 291 -20.47 4.08 -8.99
N ASN A 292 -19.63 3.82 -7.98
CA ASN A 292 -20.06 3.35 -6.66
C ASN A 292 -20.15 4.52 -5.67
N HIS A 293 -21.30 4.71 -5.05
CA HIS A 293 -21.54 5.78 -4.08
C HIS A 293 -20.61 5.69 -2.85
N ASN A 294 -20.36 4.47 -2.35
CA ASN A 294 -19.47 4.29 -1.21
C ASN A 294 -18.03 4.67 -1.54
N THR A 295 -17.57 4.40 -2.78
CA THR A 295 -16.26 4.84 -3.24
C THR A 295 -16.15 6.36 -3.26
N LYS A 296 -17.17 7.07 -3.77
CA LYS A 296 -17.20 8.54 -3.77
C LYS A 296 -17.07 9.08 -2.36
N LYS A 297 -17.85 8.54 -1.42
CA LYS A 297 -17.76 8.92 -0.01
C LYS A 297 -16.37 8.68 0.58
N ILE A 298 -15.76 7.52 0.32
CA ILE A 298 -14.39 7.21 0.78
C ILE A 298 -13.39 8.24 0.22
N MET A 299 -13.49 8.59 -1.06
CA MET A 299 -12.60 9.57 -1.69
C MET A 299 -12.80 10.97 -1.11
N GLU A 300 -14.05 11.39 -0.88
CA GLU A 300 -14.40 12.66 -0.22
C GLU A 300 -13.94 12.71 1.24
N ASP A 301 -14.01 11.60 1.98
CA ASP A 301 -13.53 11.53 3.36
C ASP A 301 -11.99 11.61 3.43
N LEU A 302 -11.29 11.12 2.41
CA LEU A 302 -9.83 11.03 2.38
C LEU A 302 -9.15 12.24 1.75
N PHE A 303 -9.75 12.86 0.73
CA PHE A 303 -9.09 13.88 -0.09
C PHE A 303 -9.89 15.16 -0.17
N ASP A 304 -9.16 16.26 -0.29
CA ASP A 304 -9.73 17.52 -0.73
C ASP A 304 -10.07 17.42 -2.22
N LYS A 305 -11.31 17.73 -2.56
CA LYS A 305 -11.83 17.57 -3.92
C LYS A 305 -11.12 18.47 -4.94
N ASP A 306 -10.67 19.64 -4.52
CA ASP A 306 -10.02 20.60 -5.41
C ASP A 306 -8.57 20.20 -5.72
N ASN A 307 -7.92 19.45 -4.83
CA ASN A 307 -6.58 18.93 -5.03
C ASN A 307 -6.56 17.54 -5.69
N LEU A 308 -7.60 16.74 -5.45
CA LEU A 308 -7.69 15.39 -6.00
C LEU A 308 -7.89 15.44 -7.52
N GLU A 309 -7.13 14.61 -8.24
CA GLU A 309 -7.24 14.50 -9.70
C GLU A 309 -8.63 14.02 -10.15
N SER A 310 -9.09 14.54 -11.30
CA SER A 310 -10.39 14.19 -11.89
C SER A 310 -10.51 12.70 -12.24
N ALA A 311 -9.40 12.01 -12.52
CA ALA A 311 -9.36 10.56 -12.69
C ALA A 311 -9.90 9.79 -11.46
N PHE A 312 -9.78 10.37 -10.27
CA PHE A 312 -10.26 9.80 -9.01
C PHE A 312 -11.54 10.47 -8.49
N GLY A 313 -12.17 11.32 -9.30
CA GLY A 313 -13.43 12.02 -8.98
C GLY A 313 -13.26 13.38 -8.31
N GLY A 314 -12.04 13.95 -8.34
CA GLY A 314 -11.76 15.32 -7.91
C GLY A 314 -11.93 16.35 -9.01
N ASN A 315 -11.50 17.60 -8.74
CA ASN A 315 -11.52 18.73 -9.66
C ASN A 315 -10.13 19.04 -10.24
N GLY A 316 -9.05 18.45 -9.69
CA GLY A 316 -7.68 18.68 -10.13
C GLY A 316 -7.38 18.06 -11.51
N ASP A 317 -6.35 18.58 -12.16
CA ASP A 317 -5.89 18.04 -13.44
C ASP A 317 -5.40 16.60 -13.29
N THR A 318 -5.73 15.77 -14.28
CA THR A 318 -5.27 14.39 -14.32
C THR A 318 -3.92 14.30 -15.01
N GLY A 319 -2.97 13.66 -14.32
CA GLY A 319 -1.63 13.40 -14.82
C GLY A 319 -0.59 14.34 -14.25
N VAL A 320 0.63 14.20 -14.75
CA VAL A 320 1.78 14.94 -14.28
C VAL A 320 2.43 15.70 -15.43
N ASP A 321 2.65 17.00 -15.23
CA ASP A 321 3.59 17.78 -16.06
C ASP A 321 5.00 17.31 -15.67
N ILE A 322 5.62 16.55 -16.57
CA ILE A 322 6.89 15.90 -16.30
C ILE A 322 8.04 16.88 -16.06
N ASN A 323 8.00 18.07 -16.69
CA ASN A 323 9.05 19.06 -16.52
C ASN A 323 8.98 19.69 -15.13
N LYS A 324 7.78 20.14 -14.73
CA LYS A 324 7.55 20.67 -13.36
C LYS A 324 7.80 19.60 -12.30
N TYR A 325 7.45 18.34 -12.61
CA TYR A 325 7.72 17.23 -11.71
C TYR A 325 9.21 17.00 -11.53
N ALA A 326 9.99 17.01 -12.63
CA ALA A 326 11.44 16.87 -12.62
C ALA A 326 12.12 17.96 -11.79
N GLU A 327 11.72 19.22 -11.96
CA GLU A 327 12.25 20.36 -11.19
C GLU A 327 12.01 20.14 -9.69
N ARG A 328 10.78 19.81 -9.29
CA ARG A 328 10.42 19.55 -7.90
C ARG A 328 11.18 18.36 -7.31
N MET A 329 11.35 17.27 -8.06
CA MET A 329 12.06 16.10 -7.58
C MET A 329 13.56 16.35 -7.41
N LYS A 330 14.18 17.19 -8.27
CA LYS A 330 15.56 17.64 -8.11
C LYS A 330 15.74 18.54 -6.87
N GLU A 331 14.77 19.41 -6.60
CA GLU A 331 14.75 20.20 -5.36
C GLU A 331 14.64 19.28 -4.12
N ASP A 332 13.76 18.29 -4.17
CA ASP A 332 13.61 17.30 -3.10
C ASP A 332 14.88 16.44 -2.93
N ASP A 333 15.59 16.13 -4.01
CA ASP A 333 16.90 15.47 -3.95
C ASP A 333 17.94 16.30 -3.18
N ASN A 334 17.94 17.63 -3.37
CA ASN A 334 18.82 18.52 -2.61
C ASN A 334 18.45 18.56 -1.12
N LYS A 335 17.15 18.61 -0.80
CA LYS A 335 16.68 18.52 0.59
C LYS A 335 17.07 17.17 1.23
N LYS A 336 16.91 16.08 0.50
CA LYS A 336 17.29 14.73 0.92
C LYS A 336 18.80 14.66 1.24
N HIS A 337 19.62 15.21 0.36
CA HIS A 337 21.07 15.28 0.57
C HIS A 337 21.44 16.09 1.81
N SER A 338 20.83 17.26 1.98
CA SER A 338 21.06 18.11 3.14
C SER A 338 20.68 17.41 4.45
N PHE A 339 19.52 16.74 4.47
CA PHE A 339 19.06 15.95 5.64
C PHE A 339 20.10 14.90 6.04
N TRP A 340 20.59 14.09 5.10
CA TRP A 340 21.55 13.03 5.39
C TRP A 340 22.96 13.54 5.68
N THR A 341 23.31 14.77 5.28
CA THR A 341 24.64 15.39 5.52
C THR A 341 24.70 16.15 6.84
N GLN A 342 23.66 16.90 7.21
CA GLN A 342 23.59 17.63 8.49
C GLN A 342 23.63 16.67 9.68
N ALA A 343 23.05 15.49 9.53
CA ALA A 343 23.10 14.45 10.53
C ALA A 343 24.51 13.97 10.86
N LYS A 344 25.46 14.07 9.92
CA LYS A 344 26.89 13.81 10.19
C LYS A 344 27.52 14.84 11.14
N SER A 345 27.11 16.11 11.05
CA SER A 345 27.66 17.18 11.86
C SER A 345 27.22 17.14 13.32
N ILE A 346 26.00 16.69 13.58
CA ILE A 346 25.46 16.58 14.96
C ILE A 346 26.15 15.43 15.73
N SER A 347 26.42 14.31 15.04
CA SER A 347 27.10 13.16 15.62
C SER A 347 28.55 13.46 16.01
N SER A 348 29.27 14.27 15.20
CA SER A 348 30.65 14.67 15.48
C SER A 348 30.80 15.67 16.64
N VAL A 349 29.78 16.50 16.88
CA VAL A 349 29.75 17.43 18.01
C VAL A 349 29.48 16.72 19.33
N ALA A 350 28.62 15.70 19.34
CA ALA A 350 28.34 14.91 20.55
C ALA A 350 29.52 14.03 21.00
N GLN A 351 30.43 13.64 20.11
CA GLN A 351 31.61 12.86 20.44
C GLN A 351 32.78 13.69 20.95
N ASN A 352 32.76 15.02 20.74
CA ASN A 352 33.82 15.95 21.17
C ASN A 352 33.48 16.77 22.43
N ALA A 353 32.39 16.46 23.12
CA ALA A 353 32.09 17.06 24.42
C ALA A 353 33.01 16.45 25.47
N PRO A 354 33.89 17.23 26.16
CA PRO A 354 34.72 16.70 27.21
C PRO A 354 33.83 16.23 28.38
N SER A 355 34.14 15.06 28.88
CA SER A 355 33.52 14.48 30.07
C SER A 355 33.98 15.22 31.32
N ASP A 356 33.54 16.48 31.47
CA ASP A 356 33.66 17.15 32.75
C ASP A 356 32.53 16.78 33.69
N SER A 357 32.91 16.01 34.68
CA SER A 357 32.12 15.63 35.84
C SER A 357 31.60 16.87 36.55
N ILE A 358 30.35 17.26 36.31
CA ILE A 358 29.67 18.23 37.21
C ILE A 358 29.20 17.50 38.44
N ARG A 359 30.00 17.68 39.54
CA ARG A 359 29.54 17.43 40.91
C ARG A 359 28.37 18.38 41.19
N LEU A 360 27.24 17.81 41.49
CA LEU A 360 26.11 18.52 42.11
C LEU A 360 26.43 18.70 43.59
N ASP A 361 26.97 19.85 43.96
CA ASP A 361 26.95 20.30 45.35
C ASP A 361 25.57 20.90 45.65
N ALA A 362 24.93 20.32 46.65
CA ALA A 362 23.69 20.79 47.22
C ALA A 362 23.88 22.15 47.89
N VAL A 363 23.12 23.14 47.45
CA VAL A 363 22.90 24.37 48.23
C VAL A 363 21.40 24.50 48.48
N SER A 364 21.05 24.38 49.76
CA SER A 364 19.77 24.69 50.35
C SER A 364 19.61 26.21 50.53
N ASP A 365 18.35 26.63 50.58
CA ASP A 365 17.76 27.85 51.15
C ASP A 365 17.72 29.16 50.30
N ALA A 366 16.54 29.61 50.02
CA ALA A 366 15.79 30.67 50.69
C ALA A 366 14.60 31.16 49.87
N SER A 367 13.48 31.06 50.52
CA SER A 367 12.21 31.72 50.24
C SER A 367 12.29 33.20 49.80
N ASN A 368 11.63 33.59 48.74
CA ASN A 368 11.02 34.93 48.72
C ASN A 368 9.80 34.98 47.77
N THR A 369 8.62 34.98 48.39
CA THR A 369 7.32 35.28 47.81
C THR A 369 7.23 36.76 47.46
N LYS A 370 7.00 37.08 46.20
CA LYS A 370 6.38 38.36 45.82
C LYS A 370 5.07 38.12 45.10
N LYS A 371 3.98 38.44 45.78
CA LYS A 371 2.63 38.65 45.24
C LYS A 371 2.67 39.75 44.18
N ILE A 372 2.14 39.52 43.02
CA ILE A 372 1.75 40.57 42.07
C ILE A 372 0.23 40.61 42.02
N ASP A 373 -0.27 41.80 42.37
CA ASP A 373 -1.65 42.22 42.48
C ASP A 373 -2.26 42.45 41.09
N CYS A 374 -3.37 41.78 40.79
CA CYS A 374 -4.18 42.00 39.63
C CYS A 374 -5.35 42.90 39.93
N SER A 375 -5.16 44.21 39.78
CA SER A 375 -6.30 45.15 39.66
C SER A 375 -5.90 46.38 38.88
N ARG A 376 -6.37 46.49 37.62
CA ARG A 376 -6.87 47.72 36.96
C ARG A 376 -7.17 47.47 35.48
N VAL A 377 -8.45 47.43 35.17
CA VAL A 377 -9.01 47.77 33.86
C VAL A 377 -9.42 49.21 33.92
N PRO A 378 -9.21 50.05 32.93
CA PRO A 378 -10.14 51.11 32.56
C PRO A 378 -10.60 51.01 31.11
N ASN A 379 -11.90 51.16 30.98
CA ASN A 379 -12.76 51.65 29.87
C ASN A 379 -12.29 51.49 28.45
#